data_ee477084e095b5a3008a079a9b145bc6
#
_entry.id   ee477084e095b5a3008a079a9b145bc6
#
_cell.length_a   1.000
_cell.length_b   1.000
_cell.length_c   1.000
_cell.angle_alpha   90.00
_cell.angle_beta   90.00
_cell.angle_gamma   90.00
#
_symmetry.space_group_name_H-M   'P 1'
#
loop_
_entity.id
_entity.type
_entity.pdbx_description
1 polymer ?
#
loop_
_entity_poly.entity_id
_entity_poly.type
_entity_poly.pdbx_seq_one_letter_code
_entity_poly.pdbx_strand_id
1 'polypeptide(L)'
;DHETGMGNWSEIDFRNMMKTGVGHDGVRLYPAMPYPAYTRMTEQDISDLWAYMTTVEPVANKVEANQLPFPLNIRLAMWGWNLLNFSEASFQADPSKSAEWNRGAYIVQGAGHCGTCHTPKSFLGADQDSSFLQGASLQGWFAPDITNNAQSGIGKWSQEDVVAYLKTGVNAHSIASGPMAEA
;
A
#
# COMPACT_ATOMS: atom_id res chain seq x y z
N ASP A 1 18.30 -1.47 -12.83
CA ASP A 1 18.78 -1.59 -14.22
C ASP A 1 18.36 -0.37 -15.04
N HIS A 2 19.22 0.08 -15.99
CA HIS A 2 19.00 1.30 -16.76
C HIS A 2 18.01 1.14 -17.91
N GLU A 3 17.85 -0.07 -18.44
CA GLU A 3 16.97 -0.32 -19.60
C GLU A 3 15.58 -0.81 -19.17
N THR A 4 15.50 -1.59 -18.10
CA THR A 4 14.28 -2.30 -17.72
C THR A 4 13.74 -1.92 -16.35
N GLY A 5 14.48 -1.07 -15.59
CA GLY A 5 14.15 -0.67 -14.23
C GLY A 5 14.31 0.83 -13.98
N MET A 6 14.52 1.20 -12.73
CA MET A 6 14.61 2.59 -12.28
C MET A 6 16.05 3.16 -12.33
N GLY A 7 16.99 2.52 -13.05
CA GLY A 7 18.40 2.94 -13.06
C GLY A 7 18.66 4.34 -13.62
N ASN A 8 17.71 4.89 -14.38
CA ASN A 8 17.78 6.26 -14.92
C ASN A 8 16.92 7.27 -14.17
N TRP A 9 16.27 6.85 -13.08
CA TRP A 9 15.42 7.75 -12.32
C TRP A 9 16.22 8.61 -11.35
N SER A 10 15.73 9.80 -11.10
CA SER A 10 16.18 10.64 -9.98
C SER A 10 15.36 10.34 -8.72
N GLU A 11 15.86 10.79 -7.57
CA GLU A 11 15.09 10.75 -6.31
C GLU A 11 13.76 11.51 -6.44
N ILE A 12 13.72 12.59 -7.22
CA ILE A 12 12.51 13.37 -7.46
C ILE A 12 11.47 12.53 -8.23
N ASP A 13 11.90 11.75 -9.22
CA ASP A 13 11.01 10.85 -9.98
C ASP A 13 10.43 9.78 -9.06
N PHE A 14 11.28 9.16 -8.23
CA PHE A 14 10.86 8.16 -7.27
C PHE A 14 9.86 8.73 -6.25
N ARG A 15 10.16 9.91 -5.70
CA ARG A 15 9.27 10.61 -4.77
C ARG A 15 7.92 10.93 -5.42
N ASN A 16 7.90 11.46 -6.63
CA ASN A 16 6.67 11.76 -7.35
C ASN A 16 5.84 10.50 -7.57
N MET A 17 6.48 9.40 -7.96
CA MET A 17 5.81 8.11 -8.11
C MET A 17 5.16 7.66 -6.79
N MET A 18 5.87 7.73 -5.68
CA MET A 18 5.38 7.33 -4.36
C MET A 18 4.24 8.24 -3.86
N LYS A 19 4.37 9.55 -4.06
CA LYS A 19 3.42 10.54 -3.52
C LYS A 19 2.19 10.74 -4.39
N THR A 20 2.34 10.69 -5.70
CA THR A 20 1.31 11.14 -6.64
C THR A 20 0.87 10.05 -7.63
N GLY A 21 1.57 8.93 -7.67
CA GLY A 21 1.32 7.86 -8.64
C GLY A 21 1.69 8.25 -10.08
N VAL A 22 2.62 9.20 -10.26
CA VAL A 22 3.12 9.59 -11.58
C VAL A 22 4.52 9.01 -11.78
N GLY A 23 4.71 8.17 -12.79
CA GLY A 23 5.99 7.61 -13.15
C GLY A 23 6.94 8.63 -13.78
N HIS A 24 8.21 8.24 -13.94
CA HIS A 24 9.28 9.07 -14.51
C HIS A 24 8.93 9.68 -15.89
N ASP A 25 8.18 8.93 -16.71
CA ASP A 25 7.73 9.33 -18.04
C ASP A 25 6.42 10.18 -18.02
N GLY A 26 5.97 10.60 -16.85
CA GLY A 26 4.72 11.33 -16.66
C GLY A 26 3.45 10.47 -16.76
N VAL A 27 3.60 9.15 -16.93
CA VAL A 27 2.47 8.23 -17.01
C VAL A 27 1.89 7.95 -15.63
N ARG A 28 0.58 8.05 -15.50
CA ARG A 28 -0.09 7.70 -14.25
C ARG A 28 -0.12 6.19 -14.04
N LEU A 29 0.24 5.78 -12.85
CA LEU A 29 0.22 4.39 -12.42
C LEU A 29 -1.19 3.95 -12.06
N TYR A 30 -1.42 2.64 -12.12
CA TYR A 30 -2.60 2.04 -11.52
C TYR A 30 -2.43 1.97 -9.99
N PRO A 31 -3.51 2.11 -9.20
CA PRO A 31 -3.44 2.06 -7.74
C PRO A 31 -3.13 0.67 -7.17
N ALA A 32 -2.85 -0.32 -8.03
CA ALA A 32 -2.18 -1.56 -7.65
C ALA A 32 -0.77 -1.31 -7.08
N MET A 33 -0.09 -0.26 -7.55
CA MET A 33 1.00 0.38 -6.82
C MET A 33 0.36 1.33 -5.80
N PRO A 34 0.45 1.06 -4.47
CA PRO A 34 -0.43 1.69 -3.49
C PRO A 34 -0.02 3.12 -3.10
N TYR A 35 0.22 3.99 -4.10
CA TYR A 35 0.50 5.40 -3.87
C TYR A 35 -0.61 6.13 -3.07
N PRO A 36 -1.90 5.69 -3.08
CA PRO A 36 -2.90 6.29 -2.18
C PRO A 36 -2.59 6.07 -0.69
N ALA A 37 -1.82 5.05 -0.34
CA ALA A 37 -1.27 4.88 0.99
C ALA A 37 0.09 5.58 1.14
N TYR A 38 0.99 5.38 0.19
CA TYR A 38 2.37 5.90 0.25
C TYR A 38 2.45 7.44 0.27
N THR A 39 1.43 8.13 -0.25
CA THR A 39 1.34 9.59 -0.13
C THR A 39 1.44 10.08 1.33
N ARG A 40 1.10 9.22 2.31
CA ARG A 40 1.19 9.51 3.75
C ARG A 40 2.59 9.37 4.34
N MET A 41 3.52 8.75 3.61
CA MET A 41 4.91 8.61 4.08
C MET A 41 5.59 9.97 4.20
N THR A 42 6.51 10.10 5.13
CA THR A 42 7.35 11.29 5.24
C THR A 42 8.31 11.40 4.06
N GLU A 43 8.75 12.62 3.76
CA GLU A 43 9.78 12.86 2.74
C GLU A 43 11.07 12.12 3.11
N GLN A 44 11.42 12.09 4.41
CA GLN A 44 12.61 11.43 4.90
C GLN A 44 12.54 9.91 4.66
N ASP A 45 11.42 9.25 5.01
CA ASP A 45 11.28 7.80 4.81
C ASP A 45 11.31 7.42 3.31
N ILE A 46 10.79 8.28 2.42
CA ILE A 46 10.89 8.07 0.97
C ILE A 46 12.33 8.24 0.48
N SER A 47 13.05 9.24 0.99
CA SER A 47 14.47 9.45 0.67
C SER A 47 15.34 8.30 1.18
N ASP A 48 15.09 7.81 2.39
CA ASP A 48 15.80 6.67 2.95
C ASP A 48 15.53 5.38 2.15
N LEU A 49 14.28 5.19 1.72
CA LEU A 49 13.91 4.07 0.84
C LEU A 49 14.62 4.18 -0.52
N TRP A 50 14.68 5.38 -1.11
CA TRP A 50 15.42 5.61 -2.35
C TRP A 50 16.90 5.29 -2.17
N ALA A 51 17.51 5.79 -1.10
CA ALA A 51 18.91 5.50 -0.79
C ALA A 51 19.19 3.99 -0.72
N TYR A 52 18.30 3.24 -0.06
CA TYR A 52 18.40 1.77 -0.03
C TYR A 52 18.24 1.15 -1.42
N MET A 53 17.21 1.54 -2.18
CA MET A 53 16.92 0.96 -3.50
C MET A 53 18.08 1.15 -4.48
N THR A 54 18.85 2.25 -4.36
CA THR A 54 20.05 2.48 -5.20
C THR A 54 21.21 1.56 -4.88
N THR A 55 21.21 0.86 -3.75
CA THR A 55 22.24 -0.12 -3.37
C THR A 55 21.91 -1.55 -3.82
N VAL A 56 20.66 -1.80 -4.24
CA VAL A 56 20.22 -3.14 -4.67
C VAL A 56 20.85 -3.47 -6.03
N GLU A 57 21.38 -4.68 -6.16
CA GLU A 57 21.99 -5.14 -7.41
C GLU A 57 20.97 -5.08 -8.56
N PRO A 58 21.31 -4.40 -9.68
CA PRO A 58 20.38 -4.24 -10.78
C PRO A 58 20.17 -5.57 -11.54
N VAL A 59 18.90 -5.90 -11.77
CA VAL A 59 18.51 -7.07 -12.57
C VAL A 59 17.87 -6.60 -13.88
N ALA A 60 18.44 -7.00 -15.00
CA ALA A 60 17.87 -6.74 -16.32
C ALA A 60 16.70 -7.70 -16.56
N ASN A 61 15.47 -7.21 -16.31
CA ASN A 61 14.24 -7.98 -16.50
C ASN A 61 13.17 -7.10 -17.12
N LYS A 62 12.76 -7.41 -18.35
CA LYS A 62 11.67 -6.70 -19.01
C LYS A 62 10.34 -7.29 -18.54
N VAL A 63 9.64 -6.53 -17.71
CA VAL A 63 8.30 -6.90 -17.25
C VAL A 63 7.31 -6.86 -18.42
N GLU A 64 6.43 -7.85 -18.50
CA GLU A 64 5.38 -7.88 -19.51
C GLU A 64 4.43 -6.70 -19.40
N ALA A 65 3.88 -6.29 -20.54
CA ALA A 65 2.89 -5.23 -20.57
C ALA A 65 1.63 -5.64 -19.80
N ASN A 66 0.99 -4.66 -19.17
CA ASN A 66 -0.26 -4.83 -18.48
C ASN A 66 -1.33 -5.49 -19.38
N GLN A 67 -1.97 -6.55 -18.88
CA GLN A 67 -2.99 -7.33 -19.58
C GLN A 67 -4.42 -7.01 -19.09
N LEU A 68 -4.65 -5.84 -18.55
CA LEU A 68 -5.99 -5.45 -18.09
C LEU A 68 -7.00 -5.45 -19.27
N PRO A 69 -8.23 -5.97 -19.04
CA PRO A 69 -9.26 -5.96 -20.06
C PRO A 69 -9.78 -4.54 -20.33
N PHE A 70 -10.34 -4.33 -21.53
CA PHE A 70 -11.06 -3.09 -21.82
C PHE A 70 -12.26 -2.92 -20.87
N PRO A 71 -12.52 -1.70 -20.36
CA PRO A 71 -11.82 -0.42 -20.60
C PRO A 71 -10.68 -0.11 -19.62
N LEU A 72 -10.32 -1.03 -18.72
CA LEU A 72 -9.31 -0.80 -17.68
C LEU A 72 -7.89 -0.67 -18.23
N ASN A 73 -7.66 -1.13 -19.47
CA ASN A 73 -6.40 -0.95 -20.18
C ASN A 73 -6.20 0.48 -20.75
N ILE A 74 -7.24 1.33 -20.70
CA ILE A 74 -7.13 2.75 -21.11
C ILE A 74 -6.48 3.54 -19.98
N ARG A 75 -5.16 3.66 -20.03
CA ARG A 75 -4.38 4.33 -18.98
C ARG A 75 -4.77 5.81 -18.78
N LEU A 76 -5.26 6.48 -19.83
CA LEU A 76 -5.76 7.85 -19.72
C LEU A 76 -6.94 7.97 -18.73
N ALA A 77 -7.73 6.91 -18.56
CA ALA A 77 -8.82 6.88 -17.57
C ALA A 77 -8.31 7.06 -16.13
N MET A 78 -7.03 6.78 -15.86
CA MET A 78 -6.42 6.98 -14.54
C MET A 78 -6.35 8.45 -14.13
N TRP A 79 -6.36 9.40 -15.06
CA TRP A 79 -6.48 10.82 -14.74
C TRP A 79 -7.84 11.14 -14.10
N GLY A 80 -8.93 10.64 -14.69
CA GLY A 80 -10.28 10.78 -14.14
C GLY A 80 -10.45 10.04 -12.82
N TRP A 81 -9.89 8.82 -12.72
CA TRP A 81 -9.92 8.06 -11.48
C TRP A 81 -9.21 8.80 -10.33
N ASN A 82 -8.02 9.34 -10.58
CA ASN A 82 -7.29 10.11 -9.58
C ASN A 82 -8.04 11.37 -9.15
N LEU A 83 -8.63 12.10 -10.10
CA LEU A 83 -9.41 13.29 -9.78
C LEU A 83 -10.59 12.99 -8.83
N LEU A 84 -11.19 11.81 -8.95
CA LEU A 84 -12.37 11.42 -8.17
C LEU A 84 -12.03 10.69 -6.87
N ASN A 85 -10.91 9.97 -6.82
CA ASN A 85 -10.65 8.99 -5.77
C ASN A 85 -9.30 9.15 -5.06
N PHE A 86 -8.47 10.10 -5.48
CA PHE A 86 -7.16 10.30 -4.89
C PHE A 86 -6.96 11.75 -4.47
N SER A 87 -6.44 11.93 -3.27
CA SER A 87 -5.93 13.23 -2.78
C SER A 87 -4.59 12.97 -2.11
N GLU A 88 -3.61 13.79 -2.45
CA GLU A 88 -2.34 13.79 -1.73
C GLU A 88 -2.58 14.11 -0.26
N ALA A 89 -1.96 13.35 0.62
CA ALA A 89 -2.11 13.53 2.05
C ALA A 89 -0.77 13.27 2.77
N SER A 90 -0.58 13.91 3.90
CA SER A 90 0.47 13.59 4.83
C SER A 90 -0.14 12.93 6.06
N PHE A 91 0.58 11.98 6.66
CA PHE A 91 0.13 11.41 7.94
C PHE A 91 -0.01 12.52 8.99
N GLN A 92 -1.13 12.52 9.68
CA GLN A 92 -1.40 13.43 10.78
C GLN A 92 -1.42 12.64 12.10
N ALA A 93 -0.47 12.95 12.98
CA ALA A 93 -0.46 12.35 14.31
C ALA A 93 -1.65 12.83 15.14
N ASP A 94 -2.29 11.92 15.86
CA ASP A 94 -3.33 12.24 16.84
C ASP A 94 -2.66 12.66 18.15
N PRO A 95 -2.79 13.92 18.57
CA PRO A 95 -2.16 14.41 19.80
C PRO A 95 -2.76 13.81 21.08
N SER A 96 -3.92 13.15 20.99
CA SER A 96 -4.54 12.45 22.11
C SER A 96 -3.98 11.05 22.34
N LYS A 97 -3.14 10.55 21.44
CA LYS A 97 -2.57 9.19 21.45
C LYS A 97 -1.08 9.21 21.77
N SER A 98 -0.56 8.06 22.21
CA SER A 98 0.87 7.92 22.49
C SER A 98 1.71 7.97 21.19
N ALA A 99 3.01 8.18 21.34
CA ALA A 99 3.96 8.16 20.22
C ALA A 99 3.99 6.78 19.52
N GLU A 100 3.92 5.70 20.30
CA GLU A 100 3.90 4.33 19.78
C GLU A 100 2.63 4.07 18.97
N TRP A 101 1.47 4.54 19.46
CA TRP A 101 0.22 4.42 18.72
C TRP A 101 0.30 5.18 17.38
N ASN A 102 0.78 6.42 17.43
CA ASN A 102 0.96 7.24 16.22
C ASN A 102 1.96 6.60 15.23
N ARG A 103 3.04 5.98 15.73
CA ARG A 103 3.98 5.25 14.87
C ARG A 103 3.31 4.03 14.23
N GLY A 104 2.52 3.28 14.98
CA GLY A 104 1.73 2.15 14.44
C GLY A 104 0.73 2.62 13.37
N ALA A 105 -0.02 3.68 13.64
CA ALA A 105 -0.96 4.27 12.69
C ALA A 105 -0.28 4.75 11.41
N TYR A 106 0.88 5.38 11.52
CA TYR A 106 1.72 5.78 10.38
C TYR A 106 2.12 4.60 9.51
N ILE A 107 2.59 3.51 10.13
CA ILE A 107 2.98 2.29 9.39
C ILE A 107 1.78 1.69 8.68
N VAL A 108 0.66 1.51 9.36
CA VAL A 108 -0.57 0.89 8.82
C VAL A 108 -1.15 1.68 7.66
N GLN A 109 -1.17 3.02 7.76
CA GLN A 109 -1.77 3.90 6.76
C GLN A 109 -0.82 4.28 5.62
N GLY A 110 0.47 4.18 5.83
CA GLY A 110 1.53 4.55 4.88
C GLY A 110 2.31 3.36 4.37
N ALA A 111 3.51 3.16 4.86
CA ALA A 111 4.47 2.18 4.33
C ALA A 111 3.97 0.72 4.34
N GLY A 112 3.22 0.33 5.36
CA GLY A 112 2.62 -1.02 5.46
C GLY A 112 1.38 -1.21 4.60
N HIS A 113 0.77 -0.13 4.10
CA HIS A 113 -0.42 -0.09 3.21
C HIS A 113 -1.50 -1.15 3.50
N CYS A 114 -1.70 -1.52 4.77
CA CYS A 114 -2.62 -2.58 5.19
C CYS A 114 -4.04 -2.40 4.64
N GLY A 115 -4.51 -1.13 4.56
CA GLY A 115 -5.80 -0.77 3.99
C GLY A 115 -5.97 -1.20 2.53
N THR A 116 -4.89 -1.29 1.76
CA THR A 116 -4.96 -1.69 0.34
C THR A 116 -5.62 -3.06 0.15
N CYS A 117 -5.39 -4.00 1.07
CA CYS A 117 -6.02 -5.33 1.04
C CYS A 117 -7.21 -5.42 2.00
N HIS A 118 -7.12 -4.80 3.19
CA HIS A 118 -8.08 -4.99 4.27
C HIS A 118 -9.22 -3.95 4.31
N THR A 119 -9.31 -3.04 3.32
CA THR A 119 -10.43 -2.08 3.22
C THR A 119 -11.30 -2.40 2.01
N PRO A 120 -12.65 -2.44 2.15
CA PRO A 120 -13.54 -2.66 1.04
C PRO A 120 -13.33 -1.64 -0.08
N LYS A 121 -13.53 -2.07 -1.32
CA LYS A 121 -13.38 -1.21 -2.49
C LYS A 121 -14.74 -0.73 -2.99
N SER A 122 -14.77 0.50 -3.48
CA SER A 122 -15.89 1.03 -4.26
C SER A 122 -15.99 0.32 -5.63
N PHE A 123 -17.07 0.58 -6.36
CA PHE A 123 -17.22 0.08 -7.74
C PHE A 123 -16.05 0.48 -8.67
N LEU A 124 -15.41 1.62 -8.40
CA LEU A 124 -14.25 2.10 -9.16
C LEU A 124 -12.91 1.59 -8.59
N GLY A 125 -12.92 0.69 -7.60
CA GLY A 125 -11.72 0.11 -7.01
C GLY A 125 -11.01 1.02 -5.99
N ALA A 126 -11.59 2.14 -5.60
CA ALA A 126 -11.05 3.00 -4.54
C ALA A 126 -11.42 2.46 -3.15
N ASP A 127 -10.59 2.75 -2.16
CA ASP A 127 -10.85 2.38 -0.77
C ASP A 127 -12.09 3.10 -0.23
N GLN A 128 -12.90 2.37 0.56
CA GLN A 128 -14.03 2.96 1.30
C GLN A 128 -13.55 3.34 2.71
N ASP A 129 -13.11 4.59 2.87
CA ASP A 129 -12.52 5.09 4.13
C ASP A 129 -13.43 4.90 5.36
N SER A 130 -14.76 4.96 5.17
CA SER A 130 -15.73 4.70 6.24
C SER A 130 -15.68 3.26 6.79
N SER A 131 -15.09 2.34 6.04
CA SER A 131 -14.92 0.93 6.40
C SER A 131 -13.45 0.52 6.44
N PHE A 132 -12.58 1.46 6.81
CA PHE A 132 -11.14 1.23 6.85
C PHE A 132 -10.78 0.01 7.71
N LEU A 133 -10.01 -0.92 7.15
CA LEU A 133 -9.56 -2.18 7.75
C LEU A 133 -10.66 -3.20 8.11
N GLN A 134 -11.90 -3.04 7.64
CA GLN A 134 -13.02 -3.93 7.97
C GLN A 134 -13.10 -5.18 7.07
N GLY A 135 -12.04 -5.48 6.34
CA GLY A 135 -11.95 -6.64 5.46
C GLY A 135 -12.46 -6.38 4.06
N ALA A 136 -11.91 -7.11 3.09
CA ALA A 136 -12.28 -6.98 1.68
C ALA A 136 -12.00 -8.27 0.89
N SER A 137 -12.70 -8.46 -0.23
CA SER A 137 -12.36 -9.48 -1.22
C SER A 137 -11.32 -8.93 -2.19
N LEU A 138 -10.26 -9.69 -2.42
CA LEU A 138 -9.15 -9.32 -3.30
C LEU A 138 -8.66 -10.55 -4.07
N GLN A 139 -8.71 -10.53 -5.40
CA GLN A 139 -8.12 -11.57 -6.27
C GLN A 139 -8.55 -13.01 -5.91
N GLY A 140 -9.81 -13.21 -5.55
CA GLY A 140 -10.33 -14.52 -5.13
C GLY A 140 -10.03 -14.91 -3.68
N TRP A 141 -9.34 -14.07 -2.94
CA TRP A 141 -9.10 -14.18 -1.50
C TRP A 141 -9.99 -13.22 -0.71
N PHE A 142 -10.17 -13.52 0.56
CA PHE A 142 -10.82 -12.61 1.50
C PHE A 142 -9.79 -12.15 2.54
N ALA A 143 -9.42 -10.86 2.50
CA ALA A 143 -8.63 -10.23 3.55
C ALA A 143 -9.58 -9.92 4.74
N PRO A 144 -9.36 -10.48 5.94
CA PRO A 144 -10.29 -10.34 7.04
C PRO A 144 -10.31 -8.92 7.62
N ASP A 145 -11.32 -8.64 8.45
CA ASP A 145 -11.36 -7.48 9.34
C ASP A 145 -10.18 -7.55 10.32
N ILE A 146 -9.37 -6.50 10.36
CA ILE A 146 -8.23 -6.35 11.27
C ILE A 146 -8.41 -5.15 12.22
N THR A 147 -9.65 -4.69 12.39
CA THR A 147 -9.97 -3.69 13.40
C THR A 147 -9.99 -4.29 14.81
N ASN A 148 -10.15 -3.44 15.82
CA ASN A 148 -10.34 -3.86 17.20
C ASN A 148 -11.75 -4.42 17.49
N ASN A 149 -12.46 -4.90 16.49
CA ASN A 149 -13.73 -5.58 16.68
C ASN A 149 -13.48 -6.98 17.27
N ALA A 150 -14.10 -7.26 18.43
CA ALA A 150 -13.90 -8.52 19.12
C ALA A 150 -14.63 -9.72 18.47
N GLN A 151 -15.54 -9.49 17.51
CA GLN A 151 -16.31 -10.55 16.85
C GLN A 151 -15.80 -10.85 15.44
N SER A 152 -15.54 -9.81 14.64
CA SER A 152 -15.13 -9.93 13.24
C SER A 152 -13.64 -9.65 13.02
N GLY A 153 -13.00 -8.89 13.92
CA GLY A 153 -11.62 -8.44 13.80
C GLY A 153 -10.66 -9.10 14.78
N ILE A 154 -9.54 -8.45 15.02
CA ILE A 154 -8.46 -8.93 15.89
C ILE A 154 -8.59 -8.43 17.34
N GLY A 155 -9.74 -7.90 17.75
CA GLY A 155 -9.93 -7.29 19.07
C GLY A 155 -9.77 -8.24 20.27
N LYS A 156 -9.69 -9.57 20.04
CA LYS A 156 -9.37 -10.57 21.07
C LYS A 156 -7.91 -11.03 21.07
N TRP A 157 -7.12 -10.58 20.11
CA TRP A 157 -5.71 -10.94 20.03
C TRP A 157 -4.92 -10.15 21.08
N SER A 158 -3.97 -10.79 21.71
CA SER A 158 -2.99 -10.10 22.52
C SER A 158 -2.00 -9.34 21.64
N GLN A 159 -1.23 -8.44 22.23
CA GLN A 159 -0.15 -7.78 21.51
C GLN A 159 0.90 -8.80 21.02
N GLU A 160 1.18 -9.82 21.82
CA GLU A 160 2.09 -10.91 21.50
C GLU A 160 1.60 -11.72 20.30
N ASP A 161 0.29 -11.97 20.19
CA ASP A 161 -0.32 -12.64 19.03
C ASP A 161 -0.13 -11.83 17.74
N VAL A 162 -0.34 -10.50 17.80
CA VAL A 162 -0.12 -9.61 16.65
C VAL A 162 1.35 -9.61 16.24
N VAL A 163 2.27 -9.50 17.21
CA VAL A 163 3.72 -9.53 16.96
C VAL A 163 4.14 -10.88 16.36
N ALA A 164 3.66 -11.98 16.92
CA ALA A 164 3.97 -13.33 16.39
C ALA A 164 3.50 -13.46 14.95
N TYR A 165 2.25 -13.07 14.66
CA TYR A 165 1.69 -13.15 13.31
C TYR A 165 2.48 -12.31 12.29
N LEU A 166 2.81 -11.06 12.61
CA LEU A 166 3.56 -10.19 11.69
C LEU A 166 5.02 -10.62 11.50
N LYS A 167 5.62 -11.33 12.47
CA LYS A 167 7.00 -11.83 12.36
C LYS A 167 7.13 -13.17 11.67
N THR A 168 6.13 -14.03 11.81
CA THR A 168 6.26 -15.44 11.42
C THR A 168 5.15 -15.93 10.50
N GLY A 169 4.14 -15.10 10.25
CA GLY A 169 2.94 -15.47 9.51
C GLY A 169 1.98 -16.37 10.29
N VAL A 170 2.26 -16.70 11.57
CA VAL A 170 1.48 -17.67 12.37
C VAL A 170 1.31 -17.19 13.80
N ASN A 171 0.12 -17.41 14.39
CA ASN A 171 -0.13 -17.29 15.81
C ASN A 171 -1.17 -18.32 16.27
N ALA A 172 -1.67 -18.21 17.51
CA ALA A 172 -2.68 -19.13 18.05
C ALA A 172 -4.06 -19.03 17.34
N HIS A 173 -4.30 -17.99 16.58
CA HIS A 173 -5.60 -17.68 15.97
C HIS A 173 -5.62 -17.86 14.46
N SER A 174 -4.49 -17.68 13.77
CA SER A 174 -4.46 -17.60 12.32
C SER A 174 -3.10 -17.96 11.73
N ILE A 175 -3.13 -18.30 10.45
CA ILE A 175 -1.98 -18.53 9.57
C ILE A 175 -2.12 -17.60 8.35
N ALA A 176 -1.05 -16.89 7.99
CA ALA A 176 -0.98 -16.12 6.76
C ALA A 176 -1.07 -17.05 5.55
N SER A 177 -1.90 -16.69 4.58
CA SER A 177 -2.08 -17.44 3.34
C SER A 177 -2.36 -16.52 2.18
N GLY A 178 -2.17 -17.02 0.94
CA GLY A 178 -2.31 -16.21 -0.27
C GLY A 178 -1.46 -14.94 -0.23
N PRO A 179 -1.98 -13.80 -0.72
CA PRO A 179 -1.21 -12.55 -0.81
C PRO A 179 -0.63 -12.07 0.52
N MET A 180 -1.27 -12.39 1.67
CA MET A 180 -0.74 -12.00 2.99
C MET A 180 0.51 -12.81 3.38
N ALA A 181 0.69 -14.01 2.84
CA ALA A 181 1.89 -14.81 3.08
C ALA A 181 3.08 -14.38 2.20
N GLU A 182 2.80 -13.64 1.14
CA GLU A 182 3.81 -13.08 0.22
C GLU A 182 4.29 -11.69 0.68
N ALA A 183 3.46 -10.98 1.47
CA ALA A 183 3.75 -9.65 1.99
C ALA A 183 4.60 -9.72 3.28
#